data_f37f5e3269d4d20eb22d7700a32a0a00
#
_entry.id   f37f5e3269d4d20eb22d7700a32a0a00
#
_cell.length_a   1.000
_cell.length_b   1.000
_cell.length_c   1.000
_cell.angle_alpha   90.00
_cell.angle_beta   90.00
_cell.angle_gamma   90.00
#
_symmetry.space_group_name_H-M   'P 1'
#
loop_
_entity.id
_entity.type
_entity.pdbx_description
1 polymer ?
#
loop_
_entity_poly.entity_id
_entity_poly.type
_entity_poly.pdbx_seq_one_letter_code
_entity_poly.pdbx_strand_id
1 'polypeptide(L)' 'MIQIEDSNNEKYHINPKQVIYVKERFHSGKLMYKIMMSNGEALMTSNEHGAKCIIASIKSRKTF' A
#
# COMPACT_ATOMS: atom_id res chain seq x y z
N MET A 1 1.76 -9.85 8.06
CA MET A 1 2.60 -8.79 7.48
C MET A 1 2.73 -8.99 5.98
N ILE A 2 2.67 -7.92 5.23
CA ILE A 2 2.65 -7.99 3.77
C ILE A 2 3.95 -7.42 3.23
N GLN A 3 4.59 -8.15 2.33
CA GLN A 3 5.82 -7.69 1.71
C GLN A 3 5.50 -6.98 0.39
N ILE A 4 6.02 -5.76 0.24
CA ILE A 4 5.81 -4.96 -0.95
C ILE A 4 7.15 -4.39 -1.43
N GLU A 5 7.32 -4.36 -2.74
CA GLU A 5 8.49 -3.77 -3.36
C GLU A 5 8.11 -2.41 -3.92
N ASP A 6 8.88 -1.38 -3.58
CA ASP A 6 8.58 -0.03 -4.06
C ASP A 6 9.17 0.24 -5.44
N SER A 7 9.02 1.49 -5.93
CA SER A 7 9.51 1.86 -7.26
C SER A 7 11.02 1.81 -7.38
N ASN A 8 11.75 1.76 -6.29
CA ASN A 8 13.20 1.66 -6.27
C ASN A 8 13.66 0.23 -6.03
N ASN A 9 12.76 -0.75 -6.11
CA ASN A 9 13.03 -2.17 -5.90
C ASN A 9 13.46 -2.48 -4.47
N GLU A 10 13.10 -1.63 -3.54
CA GLU A 10 13.33 -1.90 -2.12
C GLU A 10 12.14 -2.66 -1.56
N LYS A 11 12.43 -3.67 -0.75
CA LYS A 11 11.39 -4.51 -0.17
C LYS A 11 10.99 -3.98 1.20
N TYR A 12 9.69 -3.89 1.43
CA TYR A 12 9.14 -3.44 2.69
C TYR A 12 8.22 -4.49 3.28
N HIS A 13 8.31 -4.67 4.57
CA HIS A 13 7.36 -5.50 5.30
C HIS A 13 6.37 -4.55 5.98
N ILE A 14 5.15 -4.57 5.50
CA ILE A 14 4.14 -3.61 5.95
C ILE A 14 3.12 -4.31 6.83
N ASN A 15 2.88 -3.72 8.00
CA ASN A 15 1.81 -4.15 8.87
C ASN A 15 0.55 -3.38 8.44
N PRO A 16 -0.49 -4.08 7.92
CA PRO A 16 -1.67 -3.38 7.44
C PRO A 16 -2.35 -2.53 8.50
N LYS A 17 -2.15 -2.84 9.76
CA LYS A 17 -2.72 -2.05 10.86
C LYS A 17 -2.11 -0.65 10.95
N GLN A 18 -0.94 -0.46 10.36
CA GLN A 18 -0.26 0.83 10.37
C GLN A 18 -0.56 1.66 9.13
N VAL A 19 -1.38 1.15 8.22
CA VAL A 19 -1.72 1.85 6.99
C VAL A 19 -2.98 2.67 7.21
N ILE A 20 -2.91 3.95 6.83
CA ILE A 20 -4.05 4.86 6.94
C ILE A 20 -4.94 4.73 5.70
N TYR A 21 -4.33 4.77 4.51
CA TYR A 21 -5.08 4.61 3.27
C TYR A 21 -4.17 4.12 2.15
N VAL A 22 -4.80 3.60 1.10
CA VAL A 22 -4.12 3.25 -0.14
C VAL A 22 -4.86 4.00 -1.25
N LYS A 23 -4.10 4.73 -2.07
CA LYS A 23 -4.66 5.54 -3.13
C LYS A 23 -4.09 5.11 -4.47
N GLU A 24 -4.97 4.94 -5.45
CA GLU A 24 -4.54 4.62 -6.81
C GLU A 24 -4.17 5.92 -7.54
N ARG A 25 -3.04 5.88 -8.23
CA ARG A 25 -2.58 7.04 -9.00
C ARG A 25 -1.98 6.56 -10.31
N PHE A 26 -2.23 7.31 -11.37
CA PHE A 26 -1.55 7.06 -12.63
C PHE A 26 -0.33 7.95 -12.73
N HIS A 27 0.80 7.34 -13.08
CA HIS A 27 2.04 8.06 -13.24
C HIS A 27 2.72 7.54 -14.51
N SER A 28 2.92 8.43 -15.48
CA SER A 28 3.54 8.09 -16.77
C SER A 28 2.84 6.90 -17.45
N GLY A 29 1.52 6.85 -17.37
CA GLY A 29 0.75 5.80 -17.99
C GLY A 29 0.69 4.50 -17.22
N LYS A 30 1.30 4.44 -16.03
CA LYS A 30 1.28 3.25 -15.19
C LYS A 30 0.43 3.48 -13.97
N LEU A 31 -0.33 2.45 -13.58
CA LEU A 31 -1.09 2.50 -12.34
C LEU A 31 -0.16 2.21 -11.17
N MET A 32 -0.10 3.15 -10.24
CA MET A 32 0.69 3.04 -9.03
C MET A 32 -0.22 3.15 -7.82
N TYR A 33 0.22 2.60 -6.71
CA TYR A 33 -0.52 2.69 -5.45
C TYR A 33 0.31 3.47 -4.45
N LYS A 34 -0.32 4.47 -3.85
CA LYS A 34 0.31 5.23 -2.77
C LYS A 34 -0.21 4.70 -1.45
N ILE A 35 0.69 4.20 -0.63
CA ILE A 35 0.34 3.65 0.68
C ILE A 35 0.79 4.64 1.74
N MET A 36 -0.17 5.24 2.44
CA MET A 36 0.14 6.18 3.51
C MET A 36 0.13 5.45 4.84
N MET A 37 1.22 5.59 5.58
CA MET A 37 1.37 4.92 6.86
C MET A 37 1.20 5.88 8.02
N SER A 38 0.87 5.34 9.19
CA SER A 38 0.54 6.13 10.37
C SER A 38 1.70 6.95 10.90
N ASN A 39 2.94 6.58 10.54
CA ASN A 39 4.12 7.35 10.96
C ASN A 39 4.40 8.55 10.05
N GLY A 40 3.53 8.81 9.07
CA GLY A 40 3.70 9.91 8.15
C GLY A 40 4.46 9.57 6.88
N GLU A 41 4.96 8.35 6.76
CA GLU A 41 5.67 7.94 5.56
C GLU A 41 4.70 7.48 4.48
N ALA A 42 5.05 7.75 3.23
CA ALA A 42 4.28 7.31 2.08
C ALA A 42 5.15 6.42 1.20
N LEU A 43 4.55 5.36 0.69
CA LEU A 43 5.23 4.40 -0.15
C LEU A 43 4.51 4.31 -1.49
N MET A 44 5.27 4.36 -2.59
CA MET A 44 4.71 4.19 -3.92
C MET A 44 5.11 2.83 -4.46
N THR A 45 4.15 2.08 -4.95
CA THR A 45 4.42 0.76 -5.49
C THR A 45 3.55 0.46 -6.70
N SER A 46 4.07 -0.34 -7.62
CA SER A 46 3.29 -0.87 -8.73
C SER A 46 2.82 -2.30 -8.45
N ASN A 47 3.10 -2.82 -7.27
CA ASN A 47 2.71 -4.17 -6.89
C ASN A 47 1.23 -4.22 -6.58
N GLU A 48 0.43 -4.54 -7.60
CA GLU A 48 -1.02 -4.57 -7.47
C GLU A 48 -1.48 -5.61 -6.45
N HIS A 49 -0.88 -6.79 -6.47
CA HIS A 49 -1.28 -7.86 -5.55
C HIS A 49 -1.09 -7.46 -4.09
N GLY A 50 0.09 -6.93 -3.76
CA GLY A 50 0.37 -6.50 -2.41
C GLY A 50 -0.53 -5.36 -1.96
N ALA A 51 -0.76 -4.38 -2.86
CA ALA A 51 -1.63 -3.26 -2.55
C ALA A 51 -3.06 -3.72 -2.29
N LYS A 52 -3.56 -4.65 -3.10
CA LYS A 52 -4.91 -5.18 -2.91
C LYS A 52 -5.05 -5.96 -1.62
N CYS A 53 -4.01 -6.67 -1.21
CA CYS A 53 -4.02 -7.35 0.09
C CYS A 53 -4.14 -6.35 1.24
N ILE A 54 -3.44 -5.23 1.14
CA ILE A 54 -3.53 -4.18 2.15
C ILE A 54 -4.91 -3.55 2.17
N ILE A 55 -5.48 -3.29 0.99
CA ILE A 55 -6.83 -2.73 0.89
C ILE A 55 -7.84 -3.66 1.52
N ALA A 56 -7.73 -4.96 1.28
CA ALA A 56 -8.63 -5.94 1.87
C ALA A 56 -8.53 -5.92 3.40
N SER A 57 -7.31 -5.80 3.93
CA SER A 57 -7.10 -5.71 5.38
C SER A 57 -7.74 -4.46 5.97
N ILE A 58 -7.62 -3.33 5.25
CA ILE A 58 -8.23 -2.08 5.70
C ILE A 58 -9.74 -2.21 5.72
N LYS A 59 -10.32 -2.81 4.69
CA LYS A 59 -11.77 -2.98 4.62
C LYS A 59 -12.28 -3.87 5.73
N SER A 60 -11.55 -4.92 6.08
CA SER A 60 -12.00 -5.81 7.14
C SER A 60 -11.93 -5.17 8.52
N ARG A 61 -11.14 -4.10 8.68
CA ARG A 61 -11.10 -3.36 9.95
C ARG A 61 -12.34 -2.50 10.18
N LYS A 62 -13.15 -2.30 9.14
CA LYS A 62 -14.32 -1.44 9.22
C LYS A 62 -15.58 -2.18 9.61
N THR A 63 -15.46 -3.38 10.12
CA THR A 63 -16.62 -4.11 10.60
C THR A 63 -17.02 -3.58 11.97
N PHE A 64 -18.19 -3.07 12.03
CA PHE A 64 -18.77 -2.56 13.27
C PHE A 64 -20.06 -3.27 13.55
#